data_5b4aa2730f27de766d2ff4d547365059
#
_entry.id   5b4aa2730f27de766d2ff4d547365059
#
_cell.length_a   1.000
_cell.length_b   1.000
_cell.length_c   1.000
_cell.angle_alpha   90.00
_cell.angle_beta   90.00
_cell.angle_gamma   90.00
#
_symmetry.space_group_name_H-M   'P 1'
#
loop_
_entity.id
_entity.type
_entity.pdbx_description
1 polymer ?
#
loop_
_entity_poly.entity_id
_entity_poly.type
_entity_poly.pdbx_seq_one_letter_code
_entity_poly.pdbx_strand_id
1 'polypeptide(L)'
;MMIKIKKWLYESYSTNIPEDIVSILLKEGIPADRLIPASKIIHFLSEMPWYTQENLLEDTDLTKEELIKLNKIIRNSDILQQMIVFEGLGKKYWNTMLSHIKSGNIEKVINYEYSLPLRLTLFPGMSCMYYCGFCGRNQKAKYKAKDVLESGTQKFKDAISSLPEGSTISISGGLEPLTNMKLGEIISHGKKLGYKIPLITNAHMLTPKHLTNQPGIWDLDSLRISLYGTDQDSTYDVTRHPKAYELVKNNIIEFLKERNRINSDVKVGLNYIIIPENIHTVLPLLDYINEVNSKVDGPGIDFLTIRDDFGSVTEINDDADKSVEGRKYHLEGFLSDTQRKNLLSLFNKFNKRRKVECPKLHVDFGYAMMALGEGILGKPLARVKGTEMRKSGYPQLSVAMDSHGDIFLHKEAGFLDRPGNDKFIAGRITEDNSIEDVFKEFINNKQIIDLHHDDDRFMDSYDHLITLLINQAESDINLGIPFETGPIKLRSKHHYGSNTDLSNNWYKDETN
;
A
#
# COMPACT_ATOMS: atom_id res chain seq x y z
N MET A 1 -18.54 -9.61 -22.35
CA MET A 1 -18.51 -8.14 -22.44
C MET A 1 -17.47 -7.57 -21.48
N MET A 2 -17.62 -7.72 -20.16
CA MET A 2 -16.70 -7.15 -19.17
C MET A 2 -15.22 -7.53 -19.38
N ILE A 3 -14.91 -8.79 -19.71
CA ILE A 3 -13.51 -9.21 -19.99
C ILE A 3 -12.90 -8.46 -21.18
N LYS A 4 -13.69 -8.19 -22.23
CA LYS A 4 -13.21 -7.42 -23.39
C LYS A 4 -12.98 -5.95 -23.05
N ILE A 5 -13.86 -5.37 -22.21
CA ILE A 5 -13.70 -3.99 -21.70
C ILE A 5 -12.43 -3.89 -20.89
N LYS A 6 -12.21 -4.79 -19.92
CA LYS A 6 -10.97 -4.83 -19.11
C LYS A 6 -9.74 -4.93 -20.01
N LYS A 7 -9.75 -5.85 -20.98
CA LYS A 7 -8.63 -6.03 -21.90
C LYS A 7 -8.34 -4.74 -22.67
N TRP A 8 -9.37 -4.09 -23.22
CA TRP A 8 -9.22 -2.82 -23.92
C TRP A 8 -8.67 -1.69 -23.04
N LEU A 9 -9.12 -1.58 -21.80
CA LEU A 9 -8.65 -0.56 -20.85
C LEU A 9 -7.17 -0.72 -20.45
N TYR A 10 -6.61 -1.92 -20.53
CA TYR A 10 -5.20 -2.18 -20.19
C TYR A 10 -4.29 -2.37 -21.42
N GLU A 11 -4.84 -2.40 -22.62
CA GLU A 11 -4.04 -2.40 -23.83
C GLU A 11 -3.66 -0.97 -24.22
N SER A 12 -2.51 -0.81 -24.88
CA SER A 12 -2.10 0.48 -25.41
C SER A 12 -3.22 1.07 -26.29
N TYR A 13 -3.63 2.30 -25.98
CA TYR A 13 -4.69 2.97 -26.70
C TYR A 13 -4.44 2.92 -28.22
N SER A 14 -5.37 2.32 -28.95
CA SER A 14 -5.41 2.35 -30.42
C SER A 14 -6.55 3.25 -30.89
N THR A 15 -6.43 3.82 -32.08
CA THR A 15 -7.49 4.63 -32.71
C THR A 15 -8.78 3.82 -33.01
N ASN A 16 -8.71 2.49 -32.88
CA ASN A 16 -9.83 1.60 -33.12
C ASN A 16 -10.55 1.27 -31.81
N ILE A 17 -11.63 1.98 -31.55
CA ILE A 17 -12.53 1.69 -30.42
C ILE A 17 -13.33 0.44 -30.77
N PRO A 18 -13.36 -0.61 -29.92
CA PRO A 18 -14.21 -1.78 -30.13
C PRO A 18 -15.70 -1.40 -30.29
N GLU A 19 -16.40 -2.04 -31.22
CA GLU A 19 -17.81 -1.73 -31.56
C GLU A 19 -18.75 -1.79 -30.34
N ASP A 20 -18.50 -2.74 -29.43
CA ASP A 20 -19.24 -2.87 -28.19
C ASP A 20 -19.01 -1.66 -27.24
N ILE A 21 -17.80 -1.09 -27.24
CA ILE A 21 -17.49 0.14 -26.47
C ILE A 21 -18.16 1.35 -27.13
N VAL A 22 -18.05 1.48 -28.45
CA VAL A 22 -18.76 2.53 -29.22
C VAL A 22 -20.25 2.53 -28.91
N SER A 23 -20.88 1.35 -28.95
CA SER A 23 -22.30 1.20 -28.64
C SER A 23 -22.65 1.65 -27.21
N ILE A 24 -21.78 1.35 -26.25
CA ILE A 24 -21.97 1.81 -24.84
C ILE A 24 -21.85 3.33 -24.78
N LEU A 25 -20.79 3.92 -25.35
CA LEU A 25 -20.57 5.37 -25.31
C LEU A 25 -21.73 6.15 -25.90
N LEU A 26 -22.23 5.75 -27.07
CA LEU A 26 -23.38 6.36 -27.71
C LEU A 26 -24.65 6.25 -26.86
N LYS A 27 -24.90 5.06 -26.27
CA LYS A 27 -26.06 4.82 -25.40
C LYS A 27 -26.02 5.70 -24.13
N GLU A 28 -24.83 5.95 -23.60
CA GLU A 28 -24.64 6.80 -22.41
C GLU A 28 -24.62 8.31 -22.74
N GLY A 29 -24.86 8.68 -24.01
CA GLY A 29 -25.05 10.06 -24.44
C GLY A 29 -23.77 10.78 -24.88
N ILE A 30 -22.67 10.04 -25.12
CA ILE A 30 -21.47 10.62 -25.72
C ILE A 30 -21.75 10.97 -27.19
N PRO A 31 -21.53 12.22 -27.63
CA PRO A 31 -21.74 12.60 -29.04
C PRO A 31 -20.84 11.80 -30.00
N ALA A 32 -21.34 11.47 -31.19
CA ALA A 32 -20.62 10.64 -32.14
C ALA A 32 -19.27 11.22 -32.58
N ASP A 33 -19.15 12.55 -32.66
CA ASP A 33 -17.93 13.28 -32.97
C ASP A 33 -16.97 13.39 -31.77
N ARG A 34 -17.35 12.93 -30.59
CA ARG A 34 -16.57 12.94 -29.34
C ARG A 34 -16.26 11.52 -28.81
N LEU A 35 -16.52 10.48 -29.58
CA LEU A 35 -16.25 9.10 -29.14
C LEU A 35 -14.77 8.85 -28.84
N ILE A 36 -13.85 9.36 -29.69
CA ILE A 36 -12.41 9.20 -29.50
C ILE A 36 -11.92 9.92 -28.25
N PRO A 37 -12.18 11.23 -28.04
CA PRO A 37 -11.81 11.90 -26.80
C PRO A 37 -12.39 11.25 -25.55
N ALA A 38 -13.65 10.88 -25.54
CA ALA A 38 -14.31 10.22 -24.43
C ALA A 38 -13.67 8.85 -24.11
N SER A 39 -13.35 8.06 -25.11
CA SER A 39 -12.67 6.78 -24.93
C SER A 39 -11.25 6.95 -24.39
N LYS A 40 -10.53 8.00 -24.81
CA LYS A 40 -9.23 8.36 -24.25
C LYS A 40 -9.33 8.71 -22.76
N ILE A 41 -10.29 9.53 -22.38
CA ILE A 41 -10.52 9.89 -20.97
C ILE A 41 -10.75 8.63 -20.14
N ILE A 42 -11.65 7.75 -20.57
CA ILE A 42 -11.95 6.49 -19.85
C ILE A 42 -10.72 5.60 -19.76
N HIS A 43 -9.99 5.45 -20.87
CA HIS A 43 -8.79 4.62 -20.93
C HIS A 43 -7.70 5.16 -19.98
N PHE A 44 -7.33 6.44 -20.09
CA PHE A 44 -6.29 7.02 -19.25
C PHE A 44 -6.63 6.93 -17.78
N LEU A 45 -7.84 7.27 -17.38
CA LEU A 45 -8.22 7.24 -15.97
C LEU A 45 -8.37 5.83 -15.39
N SER A 46 -8.63 4.81 -16.22
CA SER A 46 -8.64 3.42 -15.76
C SER A 46 -7.24 2.87 -15.52
N GLU A 47 -6.26 3.29 -16.31
CA GLU A 47 -4.86 2.90 -16.16
C GLU A 47 -4.06 3.83 -15.23
N MET A 48 -4.37 5.12 -15.26
CA MET A 48 -3.70 6.19 -14.52
C MET A 48 -4.76 7.08 -13.85
N PRO A 49 -5.44 6.60 -12.80
CA PRO A 49 -6.56 7.33 -12.19
C PRO A 49 -6.14 8.66 -11.55
N TRP A 50 -4.84 8.90 -11.38
CA TRP A 50 -4.23 10.16 -10.95
C TRP A 50 -3.98 11.16 -12.09
N TYR A 51 -4.39 10.84 -13.33
CA TYR A 51 -4.18 11.70 -14.49
C TYR A 51 -4.88 13.05 -14.29
N THR A 52 -4.18 14.15 -14.55
CA THR A 52 -4.71 15.51 -14.32
C THR A 52 -5.65 15.93 -15.44
N GLN A 53 -6.51 16.93 -15.18
CA GLN A 53 -7.33 17.52 -16.23
C GLN A 53 -6.47 18.22 -17.31
N GLU A 54 -5.30 18.74 -16.93
CA GLU A 54 -4.32 19.30 -17.86
C GLU A 54 -3.80 18.24 -18.82
N ASN A 55 -3.40 17.07 -18.30
CA ASN A 55 -2.98 15.95 -19.15
C ASN A 55 -4.10 15.49 -20.08
N LEU A 56 -5.36 15.48 -19.59
CA LEU A 56 -6.50 15.11 -20.44
C LEU A 56 -6.73 16.13 -21.55
N LEU A 57 -6.55 17.44 -21.30
CA LEU A 57 -6.64 18.49 -22.32
C LEU A 57 -5.56 18.30 -23.40
N GLU A 58 -4.31 18.07 -22.97
CA GLU A 58 -3.19 17.85 -23.90
C GLU A 58 -3.38 16.62 -24.78
N ASP A 59 -3.86 15.50 -24.21
CA ASP A 59 -3.95 14.23 -24.91
C ASP A 59 -5.25 14.05 -25.73
N THR A 60 -6.25 14.91 -25.52
CA THR A 60 -7.56 14.76 -26.18
C THR A 60 -7.88 15.86 -27.17
N ASP A 61 -7.05 16.88 -27.29
CA ASP A 61 -7.28 18.07 -28.14
C ASP A 61 -8.63 18.76 -27.85
N LEU A 62 -9.15 18.63 -26.62
CA LEU A 62 -10.40 19.27 -26.20
C LEU A 62 -10.14 20.66 -25.64
N THR A 63 -11.12 21.55 -25.84
CA THR A 63 -11.18 22.76 -25.02
C THR A 63 -11.60 22.42 -23.58
N LYS A 64 -11.34 23.31 -22.65
CA LYS A 64 -11.74 23.15 -21.25
C LYS A 64 -13.25 22.94 -21.11
N GLU A 65 -14.06 23.71 -21.86
CA GLU A 65 -15.52 23.62 -21.85
C GLU A 65 -16.00 22.26 -22.38
N GLU A 66 -15.38 21.74 -23.42
CA GLU A 66 -15.69 20.42 -23.98
C GLU A 66 -15.34 19.31 -23.01
N LEU A 67 -14.16 19.39 -22.36
CA LEU A 67 -13.74 18.44 -21.34
C LEU A 67 -14.73 18.42 -20.17
N ILE A 68 -15.15 19.57 -19.64
CA ILE A 68 -16.14 19.67 -18.56
C ILE A 68 -17.46 19.03 -18.97
N LYS A 69 -17.93 19.25 -20.20
CA LYS A 69 -19.16 18.62 -20.72
C LYS A 69 -19.06 17.10 -20.78
N LEU A 70 -17.93 16.57 -21.33
CA LEU A 70 -17.71 15.12 -21.38
C LEU A 70 -17.56 14.51 -19.97
N ASN A 71 -16.82 15.17 -19.11
CA ASN A 71 -16.68 14.75 -17.72
C ASN A 71 -18.04 14.64 -17.01
N LYS A 72 -18.95 15.59 -17.28
CA LYS A 72 -20.31 15.56 -16.71
C LYS A 72 -21.10 14.32 -17.21
N ILE A 73 -21.01 13.98 -18.49
CA ILE A 73 -21.64 12.78 -19.04
C ILE A 73 -21.04 11.53 -18.40
N ILE A 74 -19.72 11.40 -18.43
CA ILE A 74 -18.98 10.25 -17.87
C ILE A 74 -19.31 10.09 -16.37
N ARG A 75 -19.31 11.17 -15.60
CA ARG A 75 -19.62 11.15 -14.17
C ARG A 75 -21.05 10.71 -13.86
N ASN A 76 -22.00 11.02 -14.72
CA ASN A 76 -23.40 10.67 -14.51
C ASN A 76 -23.81 9.29 -15.01
N SER A 77 -22.94 8.62 -15.76
CA SER A 77 -23.15 7.27 -16.25
C SER A 77 -22.58 6.23 -15.28
N ASP A 78 -23.42 5.40 -14.71
CA ASP A 78 -22.97 4.32 -13.82
C ASP A 78 -22.08 3.29 -14.54
N ILE A 79 -22.35 3.05 -15.83
CA ILE A 79 -21.55 2.12 -16.64
C ILE A 79 -20.16 2.68 -16.88
N LEU A 80 -20.04 3.96 -17.27
CA LEU A 80 -18.75 4.60 -17.52
C LEU A 80 -17.95 4.76 -16.23
N GLN A 81 -18.64 5.05 -15.10
CA GLN A 81 -18.01 5.06 -13.78
C GLN A 81 -17.46 3.67 -13.39
N GLN A 82 -18.18 2.60 -13.69
CA GLN A 82 -17.67 1.25 -13.46
C GLN A 82 -16.40 0.94 -14.26
N MET A 83 -16.32 1.44 -15.50
CA MET A 83 -15.11 1.28 -16.30
C MET A 83 -13.89 1.95 -15.68
N ILE A 84 -14.05 3.14 -15.10
CA ILE A 84 -12.95 3.93 -14.55
C ILE A 84 -12.66 3.56 -13.08
N VAL A 85 -13.69 3.57 -12.24
CA VAL A 85 -13.57 3.54 -10.77
C VAL A 85 -13.70 2.14 -10.19
N PHE A 86 -14.52 1.29 -10.81
CA PHE A 86 -14.82 -0.04 -10.28
C PHE A 86 -14.05 -1.17 -10.96
N GLU A 87 -13.26 -0.87 -11.98
CA GLU A 87 -12.44 -1.84 -12.68
C GLU A 87 -10.95 -1.55 -12.49
N GLY A 88 -10.19 -2.63 -12.39
CA GLY A 88 -8.74 -2.60 -12.38
C GLY A 88 -8.09 -1.65 -11.37
N LEU A 89 -7.03 -0.97 -11.83
CA LEU A 89 -6.24 -0.05 -11.01
C LEU A 89 -7.06 1.16 -10.56
N GLY A 90 -8.02 1.63 -11.37
CA GLY A 90 -8.89 2.74 -11.00
C GLY A 90 -9.72 2.43 -9.76
N LYS A 91 -10.34 1.24 -9.69
CA LYS A 91 -11.07 0.79 -8.50
C LYS A 91 -10.19 0.80 -7.26
N LYS A 92 -8.99 0.23 -7.38
CA LYS A 92 -8.04 0.13 -6.26
C LYS A 92 -7.58 1.50 -5.79
N TYR A 93 -7.22 2.38 -6.71
CA TYR A 93 -6.79 3.75 -6.43
C TYR A 93 -7.89 4.53 -5.71
N TRP A 94 -9.10 4.61 -6.29
CA TRP A 94 -10.19 5.41 -5.73
C TRP A 94 -10.69 4.87 -4.41
N ASN A 95 -10.75 3.56 -4.23
CA ASN A 95 -11.08 2.96 -2.94
C ASN A 95 -10.09 3.36 -1.84
N THR A 96 -8.83 3.54 -2.19
CA THR A 96 -7.77 3.92 -1.24
C THR A 96 -7.78 5.42 -0.96
N MET A 97 -7.90 6.25 -2.02
CA MET A 97 -7.73 7.71 -1.91
C MET A 97 -9.01 8.45 -1.48
N LEU A 98 -10.16 7.80 -1.58
CA LEU A 98 -11.45 8.47 -1.37
C LEU A 98 -11.61 9.09 0.03
N SER A 99 -11.04 8.47 1.07
CA SER A 99 -11.12 9.05 2.43
C SER A 99 -10.32 10.35 2.53
N HIS A 100 -9.17 10.41 1.90
CA HIS A 100 -8.35 11.62 1.85
C HIS A 100 -9.08 12.75 1.14
N ILE A 101 -9.77 12.44 0.03
CA ILE A 101 -10.57 13.41 -0.71
C ILE A 101 -11.76 13.88 0.11
N LYS A 102 -12.54 12.95 0.69
CA LYS A 102 -13.76 13.29 1.44
C LYS A 102 -13.54 13.94 2.79
N SER A 103 -12.35 13.80 3.36
CA SER A 103 -12.02 14.44 4.64
C SER A 103 -11.77 15.94 4.52
N GLY A 104 -11.57 16.46 3.30
CA GLY A 104 -11.09 17.81 3.06
C GLY A 104 -9.60 18.01 3.42
N ASN A 105 -8.86 16.92 3.70
CA ASN A 105 -7.46 17.04 4.07
C ASN A 105 -6.54 17.31 2.88
N ILE A 106 -6.99 17.04 1.64
CA ILE A 106 -6.24 17.43 0.44
C ILE A 106 -6.13 18.94 0.36
N GLU A 107 -7.25 19.66 0.53
CA GLU A 107 -7.30 21.12 0.54
C GLU A 107 -6.44 21.68 1.68
N LYS A 108 -6.47 21.07 2.87
CA LYS A 108 -5.63 21.47 3.99
C LYS A 108 -4.14 21.30 3.68
N VAL A 109 -3.74 20.23 2.99
CA VAL A 109 -2.35 20.05 2.53
C VAL A 109 -1.95 21.18 1.58
N ILE A 110 -2.80 21.48 0.59
CA ILE A 110 -2.53 22.50 -0.43
C ILE A 110 -2.43 23.89 0.20
N ASN A 111 -3.32 24.19 1.15
CA ASN A 111 -3.40 25.51 1.81
C ASN A 111 -2.49 25.65 3.03
N TYR A 112 -1.69 24.63 3.41
CA TYR A 112 -0.88 24.59 4.63
C TYR A 112 -1.72 24.78 5.89
N GLU A 113 -2.91 24.19 5.92
CA GLU A 113 -3.79 24.22 7.08
C GLU A 113 -3.53 23.01 8.01
N TYR A 114 -3.61 23.27 9.31
CA TYR A 114 -3.41 22.22 10.33
C TYR A 114 -4.48 21.13 10.25
N SER A 115 -4.04 19.90 10.32
CA SER A 115 -4.87 18.72 10.59
C SER A 115 -3.98 17.56 11.05
N LEU A 116 -4.51 16.70 11.89
CA LEU A 116 -3.86 15.43 12.23
C LEU A 116 -3.99 14.42 11.09
N PRO A 117 -3.11 13.40 11.03
CA PRO A 117 -3.06 12.47 9.92
C PRO A 117 -4.29 11.54 9.91
N LEU A 118 -4.75 11.21 8.71
CA LEU A 118 -5.74 10.15 8.52
C LEU A 118 -5.15 8.75 8.58
N ARG A 119 -3.82 8.66 8.45
CA ARG A 119 -3.10 7.39 8.54
C ARG A 119 -1.83 7.54 9.35
N LEU A 120 -1.68 6.68 10.36
CA LEU A 120 -0.48 6.57 11.17
C LEU A 120 0.13 5.17 11.04
N THR A 121 1.36 5.10 10.56
CA THR A 121 2.13 3.85 10.55
C THR A 121 3.09 3.82 11.72
N LEU A 122 3.00 2.80 12.56
CA LEU A 122 3.87 2.63 13.72
C LEU A 122 5.01 1.68 13.42
N PHE A 123 6.22 2.05 13.81
CA PHE A 123 7.45 1.26 13.72
C PHE A 123 7.98 0.91 15.11
N PRO A 124 7.33 0.00 15.84
CA PRO A 124 7.69 -0.33 17.21
C PRO A 124 8.87 -1.29 17.33
N GLY A 125 9.38 -1.85 16.24
CA GLY A 125 10.42 -2.87 16.24
C GLY A 125 11.73 -2.40 16.87
N MET A 126 12.37 -3.27 17.68
CA MET A 126 13.63 -2.98 18.38
C MET A 126 14.86 -3.56 17.66
N SER A 127 14.66 -4.60 16.87
CA SER A 127 15.68 -5.25 16.06
C SER A 127 15.05 -6.06 14.94
N CYS A 128 15.85 -6.67 14.09
CA CYS A 128 15.38 -7.67 13.13
C CYS A 128 16.46 -8.72 12.91
N MET A 129 16.07 -9.97 12.84
CA MET A 129 16.96 -11.11 12.66
C MET A 129 17.25 -11.43 11.19
N TYR A 130 16.53 -10.77 10.24
CA TYR A 130 16.70 -11.00 8.81
C TYR A 130 17.46 -9.87 8.13
N TYR A 131 18.14 -10.21 7.04
CA TYR A 131 18.96 -9.31 6.22
C TYR A 131 18.42 -9.26 4.79
N CYS A 132 17.10 -9.00 4.66
CA CYS A 132 16.43 -9.03 3.36
C CYS A 132 17.05 -8.06 2.36
N GLY A 133 17.35 -8.56 1.14
CA GLY A 133 18.05 -7.79 0.12
C GLY A 133 17.33 -6.53 -0.36
N PHE A 134 15.99 -6.52 -0.29
CA PHE A 134 15.14 -5.37 -0.64
C PHE A 134 14.77 -4.49 0.57
N CYS A 135 15.31 -4.75 1.75
CA CYS A 135 15.00 -3.94 2.94
C CYS A 135 15.77 -2.61 2.90
N GLY A 136 15.04 -1.50 3.06
CA GLY A 136 15.62 -0.16 3.06
C GLY A 136 16.40 0.22 4.32
N ARG A 137 16.39 -0.62 5.38
CA ARG A 137 17.05 -0.30 6.65
C ARG A 137 18.57 -0.38 6.58
N ASN A 138 19.26 0.39 7.41
CA ASN A 138 20.66 0.13 7.72
C ASN A 138 20.76 -1.14 8.58
N GLN A 139 21.45 -2.17 8.09
CA GLN A 139 21.50 -3.48 8.73
C GLN A 139 22.28 -3.46 10.07
N LYS A 140 23.09 -2.43 10.32
CA LYS A 140 23.86 -2.28 11.58
C LYS A 140 23.10 -1.50 12.64
N ALA A 141 22.05 -0.77 12.25
CA ALA A 141 21.32 0.07 13.15
C ALA A 141 20.47 -0.74 14.14
N LYS A 142 20.50 -0.35 15.41
CA LYS A 142 19.74 -0.98 16.50
C LYS A 142 19.31 0.09 17.49
N TYR A 143 18.09 -0.03 18.01
CA TYR A 143 17.68 0.71 19.19
C TYR A 143 18.34 0.10 20.43
N LYS A 144 18.66 0.94 21.41
CA LYS A 144 18.95 0.49 22.75
C LYS A 144 17.61 0.22 23.43
N ALA A 145 17.12 -1.01 23.33
CA ALA A 145 15.78 -1.41 23.72
C ALA A 145 15.37 -0.94 25.14
N LYS A 146 16.32 -0.95 26.08
CA LYS A 146 16.06 -0.49 27.44
C LYS A 146 15.71 1.00 27.51
N ASP A 147 16.30 1.82 26.65
CA ASP A 147 16.16 3.28 26.71
C ASP A 147 14.85 3.77 26.07
N VAL A 148 14.34 3.01 25.06
CA VAL A 148 13.17 3.46 24.27
C VAL A 148 11.91 2.60 24.43
N LEU A 149 12.01 1.41 25.07
CA LEU A 149 10.88 0.48 25.14
C LEU A 149 9.68 1.08 25.89
N GLU A 150 9.90 1.57 27.11
CA GLU A 150 8.82 2.13 27.95
C GLU A 150 8.32 3.46 27.40
N SER A 151 9.24 4.41 27.17
CA SER A 151 8.89 5.74 26.68
C SER A 151 8.28 5.69 25.27
N GLY A 152 8.81 4.86 24.37
CA GLY A 152 8.26 4.66 23.04
C GLY A 152 6.87 4.04 23.05
N THR A 153 6.62 3.08 23.95
CA THR A 153 5.28 2.48 24.11
C THR A 153 4.26 3.55 24.53
N GLN A 154 4.61 4.43 25.47
CA GLN A 154 3.71 5.50 25.89
C GLN A 154 3.48 6.50 24.75
N LYS A 155 4.52 6.94 24.05
CA LYS A 155 4.40 7.84 22.90
C LYS A 155 3.49 7.27 21.79
N PHE A 156 3.55 5.97 21.51
CA PHE A 156 2.63 5.33 20.56
C PHE A 156 1.18 5.40 21.06
N LYS A 157 0.94 5.11 22.33
CA LYS A 157 -0.42 5.20 22.91
C LYS A 157 -0.96 6.62 22.86
N ASP A 158 -0.15 7.62 23.17
CA ASP A 158 -0.53 9.04 23.13
C ASP A 158 -0.84 9.48 21.71
N ALA A 159 0.00 9.12 20.74
CA ALA A 159 -0.23 9.41 19.34
C ALA A 159 -1.53 8.77 18.83
N ILE A 160 -1.79 7.49 19.16
CA ILE A 160 -3.04 6.81 18.80
C ILE A 160 -4.25 7.52 19.40
N SER A 161 -4.16 7.97 20.67
CA SER A 161 -5.26 8.63 21.38
C SER A 161 -5.63 9.99 20.78
N SER A 162 -4.67 10.66 20.13
CA SER A 162 -4.88 11.97 19.49
C SER A 162 -5.48 11.88 18.08
N LEU A 163 -5.49 10.69 17.45
CA LEU A 163 -5.94 10.58 16.06
C LEU A 163 -7.44 10.91 15.88
N PRO A 164 -7.80 11.57 14.77
CA PRO A 164 -9.21 11.78 14.42
C PRO A 164 -9.99 10.46 14.27
N GLU A 165 -11.28 10.49 14.57
CA GLU A 165 -12.17 9.36 14.28
C GLU A 165 -12.10 8.97 12.80
N GLY A 166 -12.06 7.68 12.52
CA GLY A 166 -11.94 7.13 11.17
C GLY A 166 -10.53 7.09 10.60
N SER A 167 -9.52 7.53 11.36
CA SER A 167 -8.12 7.33 10.98
C SER A 167 -7.76 5.86 10.93
N THR A 168 -6.74 5.53 10.15
CA THR A 168 -6.21 4.17 10.02
C THR A 168 -4.86 4.05 10.72
N ILE A 169 -4.67 2.94 11.43
CA ILE A 169 -3.40 2.61 12.07
C ILE A 169 -2.84 1.38 11.36
N SER A 170 -1.53 1.35 11.15
CA SER A 170 -0.82 0.18 10.65
C SER A 170 0.44 -0.04 11.48
N ILE A 171 0.64 -1.25 11.97
CA ILE A 171 1.89 -1.62 12.63
C ILE A 171 2.75 -2.38 11.61
N SER A 172 3.91 -1.83 11.33
CA SER A 172 4.82 -2.36 10.32
C SER A 172 6.27 -2.18 10.78
N GLY A 173 7.23 -2.30 9.88
CA GLY A 173 8.59 -2.24 10.32
C GLY A 173 9.51 -1.29 9.60
N GLY A 174 10.31 -0.51 10.28
CA GLY A 174 11.71 -0.31 10.00
C GLY A 174 12.53 -1.49 10.51
N LEU A 175 12.05 -2.16 11.58
CA LEU A 175 12.56 -3.40 12.17
C LEU A 175 11.39 -4.38 12.38
N GLU A 176 11.65 -5.57 12.95
CA GLU A 176 10.61 -6.55 13.22
C GLU A 176 9.75 -6.14 14.44
N PRO A 177 8.45 -5.87 14.26
CA PRO A 177 7.58 -5.39 15.35
C PRO A 177 7.51 -6.35 16.55
N LEU A 178 7.50 -7.65 16.34
CA LEU A 178 7.43 -8.64 17.42
C LEU A 178 8.67 -8.65 18.34
N THR A 179 9.74 -7.92 18.00
CA THR A 179 10.87 -7.70 18.92
C THR A 179 10.57 -6.69 20.01
N ASN A 180 9.48 -5.93 19.90
CA ASN A 180 9.00 -5.06 20.96
C ASN A 180 8.15 -5.87 21.96
N MET A 181 8.65 -6.04 23.17
CA MET A 181 8.00 -6.84 24.22
C MET A 181 6.74 -6.18 24.81
N LYS A 182 6.41 -4.96 24.38
CA LYS A 182 5.19 -4.22 24.76
C LYS A 182 4.23 -3.98 23.59
N LEU A 183 4.47 -4.66 22.46
CA LEU A 183 3.62 -4.53 21.28
C LEU A 183 2.16 -4.85 21.58
N GLY A 184 1.88 -5.88 22.38
CA GLY A 184 0.52 -6.25 22.79
C GLY A 184 -0.21 -5.13 23.53
N GLU A 185 0.50 -4.32 24.32
CA GLU A 185 -0.10 -3.17 25.03
C GLU A 185 -0.52 -2.07 24.03
N ILE A 186 0.30 -1.80 23.02
CA ILE A 186 0.01 -0.81 21.96
C ILE A 186 -1.23 -1.25 21.16
N ILE A 187 -1.29 -2.54 20.77
CA ILE A 187 -2.42 -3.12 20.02
C ILE A 187 -3.71 -3.00 20.84
N SER A 188 -3.70 -3.48 22.08
CA SER A 188 -4.89 -3.43 22.97
C SER A 188 -5.35 -2.00 23.22
N HIS A 189 -4.42 -1.04 23.31
CA HIS A 189 -4.78 0.37 23.46
C HIS A 189 -5.55 0.90 22.24
N GLY A 190 -5.02 0.70 21.03
CA GLY A 190 -5.71 1.14 19.82
C GLY A 190 -7.05 0.43 19.61
N LYS A 191 -7.13 -0.86 19.94
CA LYS A 191 -8.38 -1.62 19.86
C LYS A 191 -9.46 -1.08 20.81
N LYS A 192 -9.10 -0.72 22.04
CA LYS A 192 -10.02 -0.11 23.03
C LYS A 192 -10.59 1.22 22.54
N LEU A 193 -9.85 1.97 21.74
CA LEU A 193 -10.29 3.22 21.11
C LEU A 193 -11.11 3.00 19.82
N GLY A 194 -11.38 1.74 19.44
CA GLY A 194 -12.19 1.39 18.28
C GLY A 194 -11.44 1.34 16.95
N TYR A 195 -10.12 1.48 16.97
CA TYR A 195 -9.32 1.38 15.74
C TYR A 195 -9.17 -0.08 15.30
N LYS A 196 -9.07 -0.26 13.98
CA LYS A 196 -8.63 -1.53 13.40
C LYS A 196 -7.11 -1.56 13.33
N ILE A 197 -6.53 -2.62 13.88
CA ILE A 197 -5.08 -2.74 14.04
C ILE A 197 -4.55 -3.92 13.22
N PRO A 198 -4.02 -3.69 12.03
CA PRO A 198 -3.24 -4.67 11.29
C PRO A 198 -1.78 -4.67 11.75
N LEU A 199 -1.18 -5.86 11.78
CA LEU A 199 0.24 -6.05 12.03
C LEU A 199 0.91 -6.70 10.81
N ILE A 200 2.04 -6.15 10.38
CA ILE A 200 2.94 -6.77 9.39
C ILE A 200 4.18 -7.27 10.11
N THR A 201 4.50 -8.55 9.97
CA THR A 201 5.62 -9.20 10.65
C THR A 201 6.30 -10.24 9.76
N ASN A 202 7.56 -10.54 10.04
CA ASN A 202 8.26 -11.68 9.46
C ASN A 202 7.94 -13.02 10.16
N ALA A 203 7.11 -13.01 11.21
CA ALA A 203 6.66 -14.16 11.98
C ALA A 203 7.77 -15.00 12.65
N HIS A 204 9.04 -14.57 12.63
CA HIS A 204 10.13 -15.32 13.29
C HIS A 204 9.88 -15.52 14.79
N MET A 205 9.37 -14.47 15.43
CA MET A 205 9.07 -14.50 16.88
C MET A 205 7.63 -14.85 17.21
N LEU A 206 6.83 -15.29 16.26
CA LEU A 206 5.42 -15.67 16.46
C LEU A 206 5.31 -17.04 17.13
N THR A 207 5.96 -17.20 18.27
CA THR A 207 6.02 -18.44 19.04
C THR A 207 4.94 -18.50 20.13
N PRO A 208 4.49 -19.69 20.57
CA PRO A 208 3.53 -19.82 21.68
C PRO A 208 3.98 -19.06 22.94
N LYS A 209 5.25 -19.13 23.28
CA LYS A 209 5.82 -18.40 24.43
C LYS A 209 5.66 -16.88 24.27
N HIS A 210 5.94 -16.35 23.07
CA HIS A 210 5.82 -14.93 22.80
C HIS A 210 4.37 -14.47 22.89
N LEU A 211 3.43 -15.25 22.35
CA LEU A 211 1.99 -14.96 22.41
C LEU A 211 1.46 -14.97 23.85
N THR A 212 1.93 -15.89 24.67
CA THR A 212 1.57 -15.94 26.11
C THR A 212 2.04 -14.67 26.85
N ASN A 213 3.23 -14.18 26.53
CA ASN A 213 3.79 -12.98 27.15
C ASN A 213 3.15 -11.69 26.64
N GLN A 214 2.49 -11.71 25.49
CA GLN A 214 1.87 -10.56 24.85
C GLN A 214 0.43 -10.88 24.38
N PRO A 215 -0.50 -11.09 25.32
CA PRO A 215 -1.86 -11.49 24.99
C PRO A 215 -2.61 -10.50 24.10
N GLY A 216 -2.24 -9.20 24.14
CA GLY A 216 -2.82 -8.18 23.27
C GLY A 216 -2.60 -8.40 21.76
N ILE A 217 -1.74 -9.33 21.36
CA ILE A 217 -1.62 -9.74 19.96
C ILE A 217 -2.94 -10.35 19.45
N TRP A 218 -3.74 -10.93 20.31
CA TRP A 218 -5.06 -11.47 19.95
C TRP A 218 -6.14 -10.42 19.73
N ASP A 219 -5.85 -9.15 20.06
CA ASP A 219 -6.73 -8.00 19.77
C ASP A 219 -6.53 -7.46 18.34
N LEU A 220 -5.60 -8.01 17.56
CA LEU A 220 -5.39 -7.65 16.15
C LEU A 220 -6.65 -7.93 15.32
N ASP A 221 -6.92 -7.06 14.35
CA ASP A 221 -7.88 -7.36 13.29
C ASP A 221 -7.24 -8.24 12.21
N SER A 222 -5.95 -8.04 11.93
CA SER A 222 -5.22 -8.87 10.98
C SER A 222 -3.74 -9.02 11.29
N LEU A 223 -3.24 -10.19 10.95
CA LEU A 223 -1.82 -10.52 10.95
C LEU A 223 -1.39 -10.80 9.52
N ARG A 224 -0.51 -9.94 8.99
CA ARG A 224 0.06 -10.10 7.65
C ARG A 224 1.50 -10.55 7.78
N ILE A 225 1.78 -11.75 7.33
CA ILE A 225 3.09 -12.38 7.43
C ILE A 225 3.85 -12.16 6.13
N SER A 226 5.01 -11.53 6.22
CA SER A 226 5.94 -11.42 5.11
C SER A 226 6.56 -12.79 4.81
N LEU A 227 6.12 -13.40 3.73
CA LEU A 227 6.67 -14.66 3.25
C LEU A 227 7.75 -14.37 2.21
N TYR A 228 8.94 -14.90 2.40
CA TYR A 228 10.12 -14.56 1.61
C TYR A 228 10.51 -15.62 0.58
N GLY A 229 9.96 -16.82 0.68
CA GLY A 229 10.16 -17.91 -0.24
C GLY A 229 9.19 -19.06 0.04
N THR A 230 9.12 -20.03 -0.84
CA THR A 230 8.24 -21.21 -0.75
C THR A 230 8.97 -22.50 -0.35
N ASP A 231 10.28 -22.41 -0.20
CA ASP A 231 11.21 -23.46 0.24
C ASP A 231 12.41 -22.86 0.98
N GLN A 232 13.30 -23.72 1.45
CA GLN A 232 14.48 -23.31 2.24
C GLN A 232 15.41 -22.40 1.43
N ASP A 233 15.67 -22.74 0.17
CA ASP A 233 16.67 -22.04 -0.65
C ASP A 233 16.14 -20.64 -1.02
N SER A 234 14.93 -20.55 -1.54
CA SER A 234 14.31 -19.26 -1.91
C SER A 234 14.12 -18.34 -0.69
N THR A 235 13.83 -18.91 0.49
CA THR A 235 13.73 -18.13 1.74
C THR A 235 15.10 -17.65 2.21
N TYR A 236 16.13 -18.49 2.12
CA TYR A 236 17.48 -18.11 2.51
C TYR A 236 18.03 -17.03 1.60
N ASP A 237 17.81 -17.14 0.31
CA ASP A 237 18.27 -16.15 -0.67
C ASP A 237 17.80 -14.73 -0.37
N VAL A 238 16.60 -14.60 0.19
CA VAL A 238 16.06 -13.31 0.62
C VAL A 238 16.51 -12.93 2.02
N THR A 239 16.33 -13.81 3.00
CA THR A 239 16.47 -13.48 4.44
C THR A 239 17.89 -13.57 4.98
N ARG A 240 18.74 -14.34 4.31
CA ARG A 240 20.11 -14.74 4.76
C ARG A 240 20.09 -15.46 6.12
N HIS A 241 18.97 -16.07 6.49
CA HIS A 241 18.81 -16.80 7.75
C HIS A 241 18.54 -18.29 7.49
N PRO A 242 19.43 -19.21 7.91
CA PRO A 242 19.43 -20.61 7.48
C PRO A 242 18.25 -21.44 7.99
N LYS A 243 17.51 -20.94 8.97
CA LYS A 243 16.35 -21.65 9.55
C LYS A 243 15.03 -20.89 9.36
N ALA A 244 15.02 -19.84 8.54
CA ALA A 244 13.85 -18.97 8.42
C ALA A 244 12.63 -19.72 7.89
N TYR A 245 12.80 -20.53 6.86
CA TYR A 245 11.69 -21.25 6.21
C TYR A 245 10.91 -22.14 7.19
N GLU A 246 11.59 -23.12 7.78
CA GLU A 246 10.96 -24.08 8.69
C GLU A 246 10.38 -23.40 9.94
N LEU A 247 11.13 -22.44 10.50
CA LEU A 247 10.71 -21.75 11.71
C LEU A 247 9.45 -20.91 11.46
N VAL A 248 9.42 -20.13 10.39
CA VAL A 248 8.26 -19.29 10.06
C VAL A 248 7.06 -20.14 9.71
N LYS A 249 7.24 -21.21 8.91
CA LYS A 249 6.17 -22.14 8.56
C LYS A 249 5.54 -22.80 9.81
N ASN A 250 6.37 -23.27 10.72
CA ASN A 250 5.89 -23.87 11.96
C ASN A 250 5.18 -22.83 12.85
N ASN A 251 5.71 -21.62 12.98
CA ASN A 251 5.06 -20.55 13.72
C ASN A 251 3.69 -20.17 13.14
N ILE A 252 3.56 -20.14 11.82
CA ILE A 252 2.25 -19.90 11.17
C ILE A 252 1.26 -21.01 11.52
N ILE A 253 1.66 -22.26 11.42
CA ILE A 253 0.81 -23.42 11.73
C ILE A 253 0.36 -23.38 13.20
N GLU A 254 1.28 -23.16 14.13
CA GLU A 254 0.95 -23.09 15.57
C GLU A 254 0.08 -21.89 15.91
N PHE A 255 0.32 -20.72 15.28
CA PHE A 255 -0.55 -19.56 15.45
C PHE A 255 -1.97 -19.83 14.96
N LEU A 256 -2.13 -20.44 13.78
CA LEU A 256 -3.45 -20.79 13.23
C LEU A 256 -4.19 -21.81 14.11
N LYS A 257 -3.49 -22.81 14.62
CA LYS A 257 -4.07 -23.78 15.57
C LYS A 257 -4.56 -23.09 16.84
N GLU A 258 -3.73 -22.23 17.43
CA GLU A 258 -4.09 -21.51 18.65
C GLU A 258 -5.22 -20.51 18.41
N ARG A 259 -5.19 -19.77 17.29
CA ARG A 259 -6.30 -18.89 16.86
C ARG A 259 -7.63 -19.66 16.82
N ASN A 260 -7.65 -20.84 16.19
CA ASN A 260 -8.83 -21.65 16.09
C ASN A 260 -9.26 -22.23 17.45
N ARG A 261 -8.30 -22.66 18.28
CA ARG A 261 -8.56 -23.17 19.63
C ARG A 261 -9.25 -22.17 20.54
N ILE A 262 -8.81 -20.89 20.49
CA ILE A 262 -9.39 -19.80 21.30
C ILE A 262 -10.54 -19.09 20.62
N ASN A 263 -10.90 -19.50 19.41
CA ASN A 263 -11.94 -18.89 18.58
C ASN A 263 -11.72 -17.38 18.35
N SER A 264 -10.48 -17.00 18.03
CA SER A 264 -10.13 -15.60 17.75
C SER A 264 -10.51 -15.20 16.33
N ASP A 265 -10.99 -13.96 16.16
CA ASP A 265 -11.38 -13.39 14.88
C ASP A 265 -10.20 -12.84 14.05
N VAL A 266 -8.96 -12.92 14.56
CA VAL A 266 -7.76 -12.44 13.86
C VAL A 266 -7.64 -13.10 12.48
N LYS A 267 -7.66 -12.28 11.45
CA LYS A 267 -7.43 -12.76 10.09
C LYS A 267 -5.93 -12.90 9.82
N VAL A 268 -5.56 -14.01 9.22
CA VAL A 268 -4.16 -14.33 8.93
C VAL A 268 -3.92 -14.38 7.44
N GLY A 269 -2.95 -13.63 6.98
CA GLY A 269 -2.59 -13.62 5.57
C GLY A 269 -1.10 -13.54 5.32
N LEU A 270 -0.74 -13.81 4.08
CA LEU A 270 0.63 -13.74 3.58
C LEU A 270 0.81 -12.49 2.73
N ASN A 271 1.98 -11.88 2.82
CA ASN A 271 2.45 -10.82 1.93
C ASN A 271 3.67 -11.36 1.17
N TYR A 272 3.54 -11.50 -0.14
CA TYR A 272 4.57 -12.06 -1.00
C TYR A 272 5.07 -11.00 -1.99
N ILE A 273 6.37 -10.71 -1.93
CA ILE A 273 6.99 -9.75 -2.83
C ILE A 273 7.59 -10.51 -4.02
N ILE A 274 7.16 -10.16 -5.22
CA ILE A 274 7.72 -10.69 -6.46
C ILE A 274 8.91 -9.83 -6.86
N ILE A 275 10.03 -10.50 -7.03
CA ILE A 275 11.28 -9.97 -7.58
C ILE A 275 11.69 -10.84 -8.78
N PRO A 276 12.60 -10.38 -9.67
CA PRO A 276 13.01 -11.17 -10.84
C PRO A 276 13.46 -12.59 -10.51
N GLU A 277 14.13 -12.76 -9.37
CA GLU A 277 14.71 -14.03 -8.93
C GLU A 277 13.68 -15.06 -8.48
N ASN A 278 12.51 -14.62 -7.98
CA ASN A 278 11.49 -15.50 -7.40
C ASN A 278 10.21 -15.68 -8.23
N ILE A 279 10.16 -15.17 -9.47
CA ILE A 279 8.96 -15.31 -10.36
C ILE A 279 8.53 -16.78 -10.48
N HIS A 280 9.47 -17.71 -10.49
CA HIS A 280 9.22 -19.15 -10.60
C HIS A 280 8.44 -19.72 -9.41
N THR A 281 8.41 -19.04 -8.28
CA THR A 281 7.75 -19.52 -7.04
C THR A 281 6.26 -19.21 -6.97
N VAL A 282 5.68 -18.50 -7.95
CA VAL A 282 4.25 -18.12 -7.95
C VAL A 282 3.31 -19.33 -7.83
N LEU A 283 3.60 -20.43 -8.53
CA LEU A 283 2.78 -21.66 -8.41
C LEU A 283 3.08 -22.43 -7.11
N PRO A 284 4.36 -22.64 -6.73
CA PRO A 284 4.73 -23.21 -5.42
C PRO A 284 4.13 -22.47 -4.22
N LEU A 285 3.85 -21.18 -4.34
CA LEU A 285 3.19 -20.42 -3.28
C LEU A 285 1.81 -20.99 -2.90
N LEU A 286 1.05 -21.48 -3.89
CA LEU A 286 -0.22 -22.14 -3.63
C LEU A 286 -0.04 -23.48 -2.94
N ASP A 287 1.00 -24.25 -3.34
CA ASP A 287 1.34 -25.52 -2.70
C ASP A 287 1.74 -25.31 -1.23
N TYR A 288 2.51 -24.26 -0.93
CA TYR A 288 2.84 -23.86 0.43
C TYR A 288 1.59 -23.55 1.27
N ILE A 289 0.65 -22.77 0.73
CA ILE A 289 -0.61 -22.43 1.42
C ILE A 289 -1.43 -23.69 1.70
N ASN A 290 -1.56 -24.58 0.72
CA ASN A 290 -2.26 -25.86 0.86
C ASN A 290 -1.61 -26.73 1.94
N GLU A 291 -0.29 -26.82 1.97
CA GLU A 291 0.44 -27.58 2.98
C GLU A 291 0.21 -27.02 4.39
N VAL A 292 0.30 -25.71 4.58
CA VAL A 292 0.02 -25.07 5.87
C VAL A 292 -1.42 -25.35 6.30
N ASN A 293 -2.39 -25.13 5.41
CA ASN A 293 -3.80 -25.33 5.72
C ASN A 293 -4.13 -26.78 6.05
N SER A 294 -3.46 -27.76 5.42
CA SER A 294 -3.67 -29.19 5.70
C SER A 294 -3.23 -29.64 7.10
N LYS A 295 -2.42 -28.82 7.78
CA LYS A 295 -1.90 -29.09 9.14
C LYS A 295 -2.71 -28.40 10.24
N VAL A 296 -3.81 -27.74 9.88
CA VAL A 296 -4.63 -26.93 10.78
C VAL A 296 -6.08 -27.39 10.72
N ASP A 297 -6.65 -27.73 11.88
CA ASP A 297 -8.07 -28.00 12.00
C ASP A 297 -8.86 -26.70 12.04
N GLY A 298 -9.76 -26.49 11.05
CA GLY A 298 -10.55 -25.27 10.92
C GLY A 298 -10.00 -24.26 9.89
N PRO A 299 -10.31 -22.97 10.02
CA PRO A 299 -9.85 -21.94 9.08
C PRO A 299 -8.33 -21.84 9.03
N GLY A 300 -7.76 -21.87 7.84
CA GLY A 300 -6.33 -21.69 7.58
C GLY A 300 -5.94 -20.24 7.29
N ILE A 301 -5.14 -20.05 6.25
CA ILE A 301 -4.74 -18.72 5.74
C ILE A 301 -5.93 -18.08 5.05
N ASP A 302 -6.31 -16.87 5.50
CA ASP A 302 -7.49 -16.16 5.02
C ASP A 302 -7.20 -15.36 3.73
N PHE A 303 -6.01 -14.77 3.59
CA PHE A 303 -5.69 -13.94 2.44
C PHE A 303 -4.23 -14.00 2.02
N LEU A 304 -3.99 -13.62 0.77
CA LEU A 304 -2.67 -13.48 0.16
C LEU A 304 -2.59 -12.13 -0.55
N THR A 305 -1.59 -11.33 -0.22
CA THR A 305 -1.24 -10.13 -0.99
C THR A 305 0.03 -10.40 -1.79
N ILE A 306 -0.06 -10.27 -3.11
CA ILE A 306 1.09 -10.37 -4.02
C ILE A 306 1.42 -8.97 -4.53
N ARG A 307 2.66 -8.55 -4.37
CA ARG A 307 3.12 -7.25 -4.81
C ARG A 307 4.54 -7.31 -5.36
N ASP A 308 4.95 -6.29 -6.08
CA ASP A 308 6.33 -6.08 -6.49
C ASP A 308 7.15 -5.39 -5.39
N ASP A 309 8.45 -5.36 -5.58
CA ASP A 309 9.38 -4.57 -4.79
C ASP A 309 9.39 -3.12 -5.32
N PHE A 310 8.40 -2.34 -4.89
CA PHE A 310 8.25 -0.95 -5.33
C PHE A 310 9.17 0.02 -4.59
N GLY A 311 9.60 -0.34 -3.39
CA GLY A 311 10.42 0.50 -2.51
C GLY A 311 11.92 0.17 -2.55
N SER A 312 12.41 -0.57 -3.56
CA SER A 312 13.81 -0.98 -3.60
C SER A 312 14.76 0.22 -3.64
N VAL A 313 15.78 0.14 -2.83
CA VAL A 313 16.82 1.17 -2.73
C VAL A 313 17.70 1.13 -3.97
N THR A 314 17.82 2.26 -4.64
CA THR A 314 18.57 2.37 -5.89
C THR A 314 20.09 2.44 -5.71
N GLU A 315 20.59 2.71 -4.49
CA GLU A 315 22.01 2.84 -4.24
C GLU A 315 22.45 2.05 -3.01
N ILE A 316 23.51 1.30 -3.16
CA ILE A 316 24.25 0.72 -2.05
C ILE A 316 25.06 1.87 -1.45
N ASN A 317 24.70 2.28 -0.24
CA ASN A 317 25.57 3.15 0.52
C ASN A 317 26.90 2.41 0.78
N ASP A 318 28.02 3.10 0.63
CA ASP A 318 29.34 2.53 0.96
C ASP A 318 29.45 2.04 2.40
N ASP A 319 28.57 2.56 3.29
CA ASP A 319 28.41 2.14 4.68
C ASP A 319 27.45 0.96 4.89
N ALA A 320 26.73 0.53 3.86
CA ALA A 320 25.92 -0.67 3.96
C ALA A 320 26.83 -1.88 4.22
N ASP A 321 26.35 -2.80 5.06
CA ASP A 321 27.13 -3.97 5.43
C ASP A 321 27.53 -4.81 4.21
N LYS A 322 28.75 -4.61 3.71
CA LYS A 322 29.33 -5.37 2.59
C LYS A 322 29.46 -6.87 2.91
N SER A 323 29.23 -7.28 4.18
CA SER A 323 29.23 -8.70 4.57
C SER A 323 28.03 -9.47 4.04
N VAL A 324 27.00 -8.78 3.50
CA VAL A 324 25.89 -9.41 2.82
C VAL A 324 26.21 -9.53 1.34
N GLU A 325 27.10 -10.45 0.99
CA GLU A 325 27.43 -10.80 -0.39
C GLU A 325 26.18 -11.13 -1.20
N GLY A 326 26.08 -10.57 -2.40
CA GLY A 326 24.99 -10.87 -3.34
C GLY A 326 23.72 -10.05 -3.17
N ARG A 327 23.75 -8.95 -2.42
CA ARG A 327 22.65 -7.98 -2.41
C ARG A 327 22.49 -7.36 -3.80
N LYS A 328 21.49 -7.80 -4.52
CA LYS A 328 21.10 -7.17 -5.78
C LYS A 328 19.98 -6.19 -5.50
N TYR A 329 20.27 -4.91 -5.63
CA TYR A 329 19.25 -3.89 -5.64
C TYR A 329 18.73 -3.74 -7.07
N HIS A 330 17.41 -3.80 -7.22
CA HIS A 330 16.80 -3.53 -8.50
C HIS A 330 16.70 -2.01 -8.66
N LEU A 331 17.64 -1.44 -9.44
CA LEU A 331 17.72 -0.01 -9.72
C LEU A 331 16.39 0.62 -10.18
N GLU A 332 15.50 -0.18 -10.72
CA GLU A 332 14.22 0.29 -11.25
C GLU A 332 12.99 -0.33 -10.56
N GLY A 333 13.16 -1.30 -9.66
CA GLY A 333 12.05 -2.01 -8.99
C GLY A 333 11.09 -2.71 -9.94
N PHE A 334 11.36 -2.72 -11.24
CA PHE A 334 10.46 -3.18 -12.28
C PHE A 334 10.93 -4.46 -12.95
N LEU A 335 9.98 -5.35 -13.14
CA LEU A 335 10.14 -6.51 -13.99
C LEU A 335 10.26 -6.06 -15.45
N SER A 336 11.19 -6.67 -16.20
CA SER A 336 11.27 -6.47 -17.65
C SER A 336 9.98 -6.94 -18.34
N ASP A 337 9.74 -6.50 -19.57
CA ASP A 337 8.59 -6.92 -20.36
C ASP A 337 8.51 -8.45 -20.54
N THR A 338 9.65 -9.10 -20.69
CA THR A 338 9.72 -10.57 -20.77
C THR A 338 9.30 -11.22 -19.45
N GLN A 339 9.78 -10.70 -18.32
CA GLN A 339 9.40 -11.17 -16.99
C GLN A 339 7.91 -10.92 -16.72
N ARG A 340 7.38 -9.75 -17.10
CA ARG A 340 5.95 -9.43 -16.98
C ARG A 340 5.07 -10.38 -17.80
N LYS A 341 5.46 -10.72 -19.05
CA LYS A 341 4.75 -11.70 -19.88
C LYS A 341 4.78 -13.10 -19.26
N ASN A 342 5.92 -13.52 -18.72
CA ASN A 342 6.03 -14.79 -18.01
C ASN A 342 5.14 -14.80 -16.76
N LEU A 343 5.20 -13.75 -15.95
CA LEU A 343 4.40 -13.60 -14.73
C LEU A 343 2.89 -13.61 -15.04
N LEU A 344 2.46 -12.97 -16.13
CA LEU A 344 1.08 -13.02 -16.61
C LEU A 344 0.61 -14.48 -16.84
N SER A 345 1.44 -15.26 -17.51
CA SER A 345 1.15 -16.70 -17.73
C SER A 345 1.03 -17.47 -16.42
N LEU A 346 1.95 -17.20 -15.48
CA LEU A 346 1.94 -17.84 -14.16
C LEU A 346 0.72 -17.43 -13.33
N PHE A 347 0.34 -16.16 -13.30
CA PHE A 347 -0.86 -15.70 -12.59
C PHE A 347 -2.15 -16.27 -13.18
N ASN A 348 -2.24 -16.43 -14.50
CA ASN A 348 -3.37 -17.10 -15.11
C ASN A 348 -3.50 -18.56 -14.64
N LYS A 349 -2.40 -19.29 -14.53
CA LYS A 349 -2.37 -20.66 -13.98
C LYS A 349 -2.68 -20.66 -12.49
N PHE A 350 -2.08 -19.75 -11.71
CA PHE A 350 -2.31 -19.57 -10.30
C PHE A 350 -3.80 -19.33 -10.00
N ASN A 351 -4.43 -18.37 -10.70
CA ASN A 351 -5.83 -18.05 -10.49
C ASN A 351 -6.77 -19.21 -10.83
N LYS A 352 -6.43 -20.02 -11.86
CA LYS A 352 -7.20 -21.24 -12.17
C LYS A 352 -7.08 -22.28 -11.06
N ARG A 353 -5.88 -22.56 -10.59
CA ARG A 353 -5.63 -23.52 -9.49
C ARG A 353 -6.27 -23.05 -8.19
N ARG A 354 -6.08 -21.78 -7.81
CA ARG A 354 -6.63 -21.21 -6.58
C ARG A 354 -8.14 -21.36 -6.46
N LYS A 355 -8.89 -21.12 -7.55
CA LYS A 355 -10.36 -21.26 -7.56
C LYS A 355 -10.82 -22.67 -7.20
N VAL A 356 -10.01 -23.69 -7.47
CA VAL A 356 -10.30 -25.10 -7.20
C VAL A 356 -9.72 -25.54 -5.87
N GLU A 357 -8.45 -25.24 -5.62
CA GLU A 357 -7.69 -25.75 -4.49
C GLU A 357 -7.89 -24.93 -3.20
N CYS A 358 -8.04 -23.60 -3.32
CA CYS A 358 -8.23 -22.67 -2.20
C CYS A 358 -9.37 -21.67 -2.49
N PRO A 359 -10.62 -22.10 -2.68
CA PRO A 359 -11.72 -21.22 -3.13
C PRO A 359 -12.03 -20.09 -2.14
N LYS A 360 -11.73 -20.27 -0.85
CA LYS A 360 -11.94 -19.27 0.22
C LYS A 360 -10.75 -18.32 0.41
N LEU A 361 -9.61 -18.58 -0.25
CA LEU A 361 -8.44 -17.71 -0.16
C LEU A 361 -8.72 -16.39 -0.91
N HIS A 362 -8.76 -15.29 -0.19
CA HIS A 362 -8.79 -13.97 -0.80
C HIS A 362 -7.41 -13.62 -1.35
N VAL A 363 -7.33 -13.16 -2.60
CA VAL A 363 -6.05 -12.73 -3.21
C VAL A 363 -6.16 -11.29 -3.64
N ASP A 364 -5.26 -10.47 -3.11
CA ASP A 364 -5.08 -9.07 -3.48
C ASP A 364 -3.73 -8.87 -4.19
N PHE A 365 -3.71 -7.97 -5.17
CA PHE A 365 -2.50 -7.60 -5.90
C PHE A 365 -2.10 -6.16 -5.59
N GLY A 366 -0.82 -5.92 -5.36
CA GLY A 366 -0.26 -4.60 -5.25
C GLY A 366 -0.58 -3.73 -6.48
N TYR A 367 -0.47 -2.42 -6.36
CA TYR A 367 -0.83 -1.49 -7.45
C TYR A 367 -0.12 -1.80 -8.76
N ALA A 368 1.18 -2.06 -8.72
CA ALA A 368 1.96 -2.37 -9.90
C ALA A 368 1.70 -3.78 -10.48
N MET A 369 1.10 -4.69 -9.68
CA MET A 369 0.75 -6.06 -10.08
C MET A 369 -0.72 -6.22 -10.49
N MET A 370 -1.56 -5.19 -10.32
CA MET A 370 -3.00 -5.31 -10.45
C MET A 370 -3.43 -5.87 -11.81
N ALA A 371 -2.96 -5.27 -12.88
CA ALA A 371 -3.30 -5.72 -14.24
C ALA A 371 -2.86 -7.17 -14.50
N LEU A 372 -1.62 -7.52 -14.11
CA LEU A 372 -1.08 -8.87 -14.24
C LEU A 372 -1.90 -9.89 -13.44
N GLY A 373 -2.28 -9.53 -12.21
CA GLY A 373 -3.13 -10.36 -11.34
C GLY A 373 -4.53 -10.60 -11.92
N GLU A 374 -5.05 -9.65 -12.66
CA GLU A 374 -6.32 -9.76 -13.40
C GLU A 374 -6.19 -10.47 -14.75
N GLY A 375 -5.00 -10.92 -15.10
CA GLY A 375 -4.75 -11.66 -16.34
C GLY A 375 -4.50 -10.77 -17.57
N ILE A 376 -4.05 -9.53 -17.36
CA ILE A 376 -3.86 -8.53 -18.41
C ILE A 376 -2.46 -7.93 -18.32
N LEU A 377 -1.83 -7.69 -19.46
CA LEU A 377 -0.53 -7.01 -19.56
C LEU A 377 -0.76 -5.49 -19.53
N GLY A 378 -0.97 -4.93 -18.35
CA GLY A 378 -1.15 -3.49 -18.17
C GLY A 378 0.14 -2.74 -17.86
N LYS A 379 0.04 -1.41 -17.75
CA LYS A 379 1.17 -0.56 -17.33
C LYS A 379 1.44 -0.70 -15.84
N PRO A 380 2.69 -0.67 -15.40
CA PRO A 380 3.03 -0.58 -13.98
C PRO A 380 2.60 0.77 -13.39
N LEU A 381 2.51 0.83 -12.07
CA LEU A 381 2.34 2.10 -11.36
C LEU A 381 3.52 3.03 -11.69
N ALA A 382 3.22 4.28 -12.05
CA ALA A 382 4.24 5.29 -12.25
C ALA A 382 4.90 5.67 -10.91
N ARG A 383 6.21 5.90 -10.94
CA ARG A 383 6.95 6.47 -9.79
C ARG A 383 7.01 7.98 -9.93
N VAL A 384 6.77 8.66 -8.83
CA VAL A 384 7.08 10.09 -8.71
C VAL A 384 8.59 10.21 -8.53
N LYS A 385 9.25 11.11 -9.24
CA LYS A 385 10.67 11.40 -9.04
C LYS A 385 10.85 12.22 -7.75
N GLY A 386 12.01 12.11 -7.12
CA GLY A 386 12.31 12.86 -5.91
C GLY A 386 12.05 14.37 -6.05
N THR A 387 12.40 14.97 -7.19
CA THR A 387 12.18 16.39 -7.50
C THR A 387 10.70 16.76 -7.73
N GLU A 388 9.84 15.77 -7.97
CA GLU A 388 8.38 15.95 -8.15
C GLU A 388 7.60 15.73 -6.84
N MET A 389 8.28 15.34 -5.76
CA MET A 389 7.70 15.22 -4.44
C MET A 389 7.27 16.59 -3.91
N ARG A 390 6.26 16.63 -3.05
CA ARG A 390 5.87 17.87 -2.39
C ARG A 390 6.93 18.29 -1.37
N LYS A 391 7.50 19.49 -1.55
CA LYS A 391 8.58 20.02 -0.70
C LYS A 391 8.21 20.17 0.78
N SER A 392 6.93 20.27 1.12
CA SER A 392 6.44 20.36 2.51
C SER A 392 5.84 19.04 3.00
N GLY A 393 5.93 17.94 2.24
CA GLY A 393 5.23 16.71 2.57
C GLY A 393 3.71 16.85 2.60
N TYR A 394 3.05 15.89 3.21
CA TYR A 394 1.59 15.86 3.41
C TYR A 394 1.23 15.22 4.77
N PRO A 395 1.74 15.77 5.88
CA PRO A 395 1.57 15.15 7.20
C PRO A 395 0.10 14.99 7.59
N GLN A 396 -0.80 15.83 7.07
CA GLN A 396 -2.25 15.74 7.31
C GLN A 396 -2.89 14.46 6.74
N LEU A 397 -2.21 13.75 5.83
CA LEU A 397 -2.74 12.55 5.18
C LEU A 397 -2.13 11.28 5.74
N SER A 398 -0.80 11.19 5.78
CA SER A 398 -0.09 9.98 6.19
C SER A 398 1.27 10.31 6.78
N VAL A 399 1.60 9.67 7.88
CA VAL A 399 2.93 9.73 8.51
C VAL A 399 3.33 8.36 9.06
N ALA A 400 4.62 8.18 9.30
CA ALA A 400 5.15 7.09 10.10
C ALA A 400 5.74 7.62 11.41
N MET A 401 5.80 6.76 12.43
CA MET A 401 6.36 7.10 13.74
C MET A 401 7.19 5.94 14.27
N ASP A 402 8.35 6.22 14.82
CA ASP A 402 9.21 5.21 15.43
C ASP A 402 9.16 5.22 16.96
N SER A 403 9.89 4.30 17.59
CA SER A 403 9.96 4.17 19.07
C SER A 403 10.67 5.33 19.77
N HIS A 404 11.44 6.16 19.06
CA HIS A 404 11.98 7.40 19.62
C HIS A 404 10.93 8.52 19.68
N GLY A 405 9.86 8.39 18.93
CA GLY A 405 8.82 9.40 18.76
C GLY A 405 9.04 10.31 17.57
N ASP A 406 9.98 9.98 16.69
CA ASP A 406 10.19 10.72 15.45
C ASP A 406 9.02 10.49 14.49
N ILE A 407 8.49 11.59 13.95
CA ILE A 407 7.41 11.59 12.97
C ILE A 407 8.00 11.77 11.59
N PHE A 408 7.86 10.78 10.74
CA PHE A 408 8.37 10.77 9.36
C PHE A 408 7.27 11.11 8.36
N LEU A 409 7.58 12.02 7.44
CA LEU A 409 6.67 12.48 6.37
C LEU A 409 6.39 11.40 5.32
N HIS A 410 7.34 10.48 5.13
CA HIS A 410 7.25 9.37 4.20
C HIS A 410 7.60 8.06 4.90
N LYS A 411 6.94 6.98 4.52
CA LYS A 411 7.04 5.72 5.25
C LYS A 411 8.44 5.11 5.24
N GLU A 412 9.10 5.10 4.08
CA GLU A 412 10.44 4.52 3.96
C GLU A 412 11.53 5.39 4.61
N ALA A 413 11.25 6.66 4.95
CA ALA A 413 12.13 7.49 5.74
C ALA A 413 12.23 7.03 7.21
N GLY A 414 11.22 6.31 7.71
CA GLY A 414 11.23 5.73 9.05
C GLY A 414 12.10 4.47 9.20
N PHE A 415 12.85 4.08 8.17
CA PHE A 415 13.83 3.00 8.29
C PHE A 415 15.08 3.52 9.02
N LEU A 416 15.43 2.83 10.09
CA LEU A 416 16.45 3.26 11.04
C LEU A 416 17.80 3.54 10.39
N ASP A 417 18.37 4.71 10.68
CA ASP A 417 19.65 5.21 10.20
C ASP A 417 19.83 5.12 8.65
N ARG A 418 18.74 5.24 7.92
CA ARG A 418 18.82 5.35 6.46
C ARG A 418 19.37 6.73 6.10
N PRO A 419 20.51 6.82 5.37
CA PRO A 419 21.13 8.10 5.10
C PRO A 419 20.20 9.10 4.40
N GLY A 420 20.16 10.34 4.91
CA GLY A 420 19.32 11.41 4.39
C GLY A 420 17.84 11.34 4.79
N ASN A 421 17.46 10.45 5.71
CA ASN A 421 16.09 10.35 6.20
C ASN A 421 15.72 11.49 7.18
N ASP A 422 16.72 12.10 7.82
CA ASP A 422 16.58 13.16 8.81
C ASP A 422 15.82 14.39 8.26
N LYS A 423 16.00 14.71 6.99
CA LYS A 423 15.27 15.81 6.33
C LYS A 423 13.76 15.56 6.22
N PHE A 424 13.31 14.31 6.37
CA PHE A 424 11.89 13.93 6.35
C PHE A 424 11.29 13.76 7.75
N ILE A 425 11.98 14.18 8.80
CA ILE A 425 11.46 14.20 10.16
C ILE A 425 10.68 15.50 10.36
N ALA A 426 9.36 15.40 10.56
CA ALA A 426 8.52 16.55 10.87
C ALA A 426 8.76 17.10 12.27
N GLY A 427 9.17 16.25 13.20
CA GLY A 427 9.47 16.57 14.60
C GLY A 427 9.44 15.31 15.45
N ARG A 428 9.58 15.48 16.76
CA ARG A 428 9.65 14.39 17.75
C ARG A 428 8.67 14.59 18.87
N ILE A 429 7.90 13.54 19.18
CA ILE A 429 7.07 13.48 20.39
C ILE A 429 7.99 13.28 21.60
N THR A 430 7.82 14.13 22.61
CA THR A 430 8.52 14.08 23.90
C THR A 430 7.51 14.10 25.05
N GLU A 431 7.97 14.20 26.30
CA GLU A 431 7.07 14.41 27.45
C GLU A 431 6.37 15.77 27.37
N ASP A 432 7.03 16.78 26.79
CA ASP A 432 6.55 18.16 26.69
C ASP A 432 5.97 18.52 25.30
N ASN A 433 6.02 17.63 24.33
CA ASN A 433 5.65 17.90 22.93
C ASN A 433 4.80 16.77 22.36
N SER A 434 3.51 17.01 22.23
CA SER A 434 2.55 16.04 21.69
C SER A 434 2.65 15.91 20.16
N ILE A 435 1.97 14.92 19.60
CA ILE A 435 1.83 14.79 18.13
C ILE A 435 1.16 16.05 17.54
N GLU A 436 0.20 16.63 18.24
CA GLU A 436 -0.48 17.85 17.80
C GLU A 436 0.48 19.03 17.73
N ASP A 437 1.35 19.19 18.72
CA ASP A 437 2.34 20.28 18.76
C ASP A 437 3.35 20.13 17.63
N VAL A 438 3.85 18.91 17.41
CA VAL A 438 4.74 18.61 16.26
C VAL A 438 4.09 19.03 14.92
N PHE A 439 2.82 18.68 14.71
CA PHE A 439 2.13 19.02 13.46
C PHE A 439 1.86 20.52 13.34
N LYS A 440 1.43 21.18 14.41
CA LYS A 440 1.21 22.63 14.43
C LYS A 440 2.49 23.37 14.09
N GLU A 441 3.60 23.00 14.73
CA GLU A 441 4.89 23.59 14.49
C GLU A 441 5.37 23.40 13.05
N PHE A 442 5.36 22.14 12.56
CA PHE A 442 5.80 21.81 11.20
C PHE A 442 5.01 22.55 10.13
N ILE A 443 3.68 22.57 10.23
CA ILE A 443 2.80 23.17 9.23
C ILE A 443 2.88 24.71 9.30
N ASN A 444 2.86 25.31 10.50
CA ASN A 444 2.93 26.76 10.66
C ASN A 444 4.25 27.34 10.18
N ASN A 445 5.35 26.62 10.39
CA ASN A 445 6.67 27.04 9.90
C ASN A 445 6.82 26.89 8.39
N LYS A 446 5.87 26.24 7.70
CA LYS A 446 5.92 25.96 6.26
C LYS A 446 7.28 25.41 5.86
N GLN A 447 7.75 24.43 6.64
CA GLN A 447 9.07 23.84 6.44
C GLN A 447 9.19 23.28 5.02
N ILE A 448 10.26 23.64 4.33
CA ILE A 448 10.54 23.20 2.97
C ILE A 448 11.73 22.25 3.00
N ILE A 449 11.56 21.10 2.37
CA ILE A 449 12.58 20.05 2.24
C ILE A 449 13.37 20.32 0.97
N ASP A 450 14.69 20.28 1.07
CA ASP A 450 15.57 20.28 -0.10
C ASP A 450 15.58 18.91 -0.74
N LEU A 451 14.86 18.77 -1.85
CA LEU A 451 14.61 17.51 -2.53
C LEU A 451 15.65 17.25 -3.63
N HIS A 452 16.17 16.02 -3.63
CA HIS A 452 17.04 15.47 -4.66
C HIS A 452 16.29 14.48 -5.55
N HIS A 453 16.85 14.18 -6.72
CA HIS A 453 16.23 13.30 -7.72
C HIS A 453 15.97 11.87 -7.21
N ASP A 454 16.77 11.39 -6.26
CA ASP A 454 16.72 10.05 -5.69
C ASP A 454 15.90 9.95 -4.38
N ASP A 455 15.27 11.04 -3.96
CA ASP A 455 14.51 11.08 -2.71
C ASP A 455 13.21 10.26 -2.75
N ASP A 456 12.75 9.88 -3.95
CA ASP A 456 11.63 8.95 -4.11
C ASP A 456 11.89 7.59 -3.44
N ARG A 457 13.14 7.25 -3.14
CA ARG A 457 13.52 6.07 -2.34
C ARG A 457 12.94 6.05 -0.92
N PHE A 458 12.54 7.20 -0.39
CA PHE A 458 11.90 7.32 0.92
C PHE A 458 10.38 7.10 0.90
N MET A 459 9.81 6.88 -0.29
CA MET A 459 8.39 6.67 -0.51
C MET A 459 8.07 5.19 -0.75
N ASP A 460 7.01 4.68 -0.12
CA ASP A 460 6.41 3.42 -0.54
C ASP A 460 5.37 3.66 -1.66
N SER A 461 4.77 2.60 -2.18
CA SER A 461 3.76 2.72 -3.25
C SER A 461 2.53 3.57 -2.84
N TYR A 462 2.22 3.63 -1.56
CA TYR A 462 1.13 4.44 -1.04
C TYR A 462 1.52 5.93 -1.01
N ASP A 463 2.74 6.25 -0.61
CA ASP A 463 3.27 7.60 -0.64
C ASP A 463 3.31 8.17 -2.07
N HIS A 464 3.72 7.35 -3.05
CA HIS A 464 3.64 7.73 -4.47
C HIS A 464 2.20 8.06 -4.89
N LEU A 465 1.22 7.24 -4.50
CA LEU A 465 -0.19 7.49 -4.85
C LEU A 465 -0.74 8.77 -4.21
N ILE A 466 -0.40 9.05 -2.95
CA ILE A 466 -0.79 10.30 -2.29
C ILE A 466 -0.18 11.49 -3.02
N THR A 467 1.10 11.43 -3.35
CA THR A 467 1.76 12.52 -4.09
C THR A 467 1.10 12.75 -5.45
N LEU A 468 0.81 11.69 -6.19
CA LEU A 468 0.10 11.80 -7.47
C LEU A 468 -1.31 12.40 -7.29
N LEU A 469 -2.02 12.05 -6.23
CA LEU A 469 -3.33 12.62 -5.90
C LEU A 469 -3.24 14.13 -5.61
N ILE A 470 -2.23 14.54 -4.84
CA ILE A 470 -2.02 15.97 -4.52
C ILE A 470 -1.67 16.75 -5.80
N ASN A 471 -0.76 16.21 -6.61
CA ASN A 471 -0.36 16.86 -7.88
C ASN A 471 -1.58 16.98 -8.81
N GLN A 472 -2.44 15.98 -8.88
CA GLN A 472 -3.71 16.05 -9.62
C GLN A 472 -4.61 17.16 -9.07
N ALA A 473 -4.81 17.23 -7.77
CA ALA A 473 -5.67 18.23 -7.14
C ALA A 473 -5.11 19.66 -7.32
N GLU A 474 -3.80 19.86 -7.18
CA GLU A 474 -3.15 21.16 -7.43
C GLU A 474 -3.30 21.60 -8.89
N SER A 475 -3.09 20.68 -9.84
CA SER A 475 -3.29 20.99 -11.28
C SER A 475 -4.74 21.35 -11.57
N ASP A 476 -5.70 20.61 -11.06
CA ASP A 476 -7.13 20.88 -11.28
C ASP A 476 -7.56 22.22 -10.68
N ILE A 477 -7.07 22.56 -9.49
CA ILE A 477 -7.32 23.85 -8.85
C ILE A 477 -6.73 25.00 -9.69
N ASN A 478 -5.50 24.86 -10.16
CA ASN A 478 -4.83 25.86 -11.00
C ASN A 478 -5.56 26.11 -12.33
N LEU A 479 -6.17 25.07 -12.90
CA LEU A 479 -7.02 25.17 -14.09
C LEU A 479 -8.41 25.74 -13.77
N GLY A 480 -8.76 25.90 -12.49
CA GLY A 480 -10.12 26.25 -12.07
C GLY A 480 -11.14 25.16 -12.44
N ILE A 481 -10.73 23.89 -12.39
CA ILE A 481 -11.59 22.71 -12.56
C ILE A 481 -11.68 22.02 -11.19
N PRO A 482 -12.69 22.31 -10.37
CA PRO A 482 -12.85 21.65 -9.07
C PRO A 482 -12.93 20.14 -9.22
N PHE A 483 -12.41 19.40 -8.25
CA PHE A 483 -12.43 17.93 -8.22
C PHE A 483 -13.83 17.37 -8.46
N GLU A 484 -14.87 18.06 -8.01
CA GLU A 484 -16.27 17.71 -8.20
C GLU A 484 -16.77 17.83 -9.64
N THR A 485 -16.06 18.54 -10.50
CA THR A 485 -16.40 18.68 -11.93
C THR A 485 -15.60 17.73 -12.83
N GLY A 486 -14.67 16.99 -12.27
CA GLY A 486 -13.95 15.93 -12.96
C GLY A 486 -14.84 14.76 -13.38
N PRO A 487 -14.31 13.79 -14.11
CA PRO A 487 -15.06 12.65 -14.64
C PRO A 487 -15.47 11.63 -13.56
N ILE A 488 -14.88 11.72 -12.36
CA ILE A 488 -15.11 10.77 -11.28
C ILE A 488 -16.22 11.25 -10.36
N LYS A 489 -17.24 10.41 -10.14
CA LYS A 489 -18.29 10.68 -9.18
C LYS A 489 -17.86 10.20 -7.79
N LEU A 490 -17.66 11.14 -6.87
CA LEU A 490 -17.42 10.82 -5.47
C LEU A 490 -18.69 10.29 -4.83
N ARG A 491 -18.79 8.97 -4.64
CA ARG A 491 -19.96 8.32 -4.06
C ARG A 491 -19.89 8.30 -2.53
N SER A 492 -21.02 7.97 -1.88
CA SER A 492 -21.10 7.84 -0.43
C SER A 492 -20.18 6.72 0.10
N LYS A 493 -19.89 6.75 1.40
CA LYS A 493 -19.05 5.74 2.09
C LYS A 493 -19.46 4.29 1.78
N HIS A 494 -20.73 4.03 1.57
CA HIS A 494 -21.25 2.68 1.32
C HIS A 494 -20.78 2.06 -0.01
N HIS A 495 -20.45 2.87 -1.01
CA HIS A 495 -20.00 2.37 -2.31
C HIS A 495 -18.51 2.02 -2.37
N TYR A 496 -17.68 2.70 -1.55
CA TYR A 496 -16.24 2.53 -1.56
C TYR A 496 -15.71 1.86 -0.28
N GLY A 497 -16.60 1.58 0.66
CA GLY A 497 -16.25 1.08 1.98
C GLY A 497 -15.62 2.17 2.87
N SER A 498 -15.73 1.98 4.16
CA SER A 498 -15.22 2.92 5.17
C SER A 498 -13.71 2.81 5.37
N ASN A 499 -13.06 1.80 4.82
CA ASN A 499 -11.68 1.49 5.07
C ASN A 499 -10.87 1.62 3.80
N THR A 500 -9.99 2.61 3.75
CA THR A 500 -9.17 2.97 2.60
C THR A 500 -7.83 2.29 2.60
N ASP A 501 -7.42 1.69 3.71
CA ASP A 501 -6.23 0.87 3.73
C ASP A 501 -6.53 -0.45 3.03
N LEU A 502 -5.96 -0.62 1.82
CA LEU A 502 -6.09 -1.84 1.03
C LEU A 502 -5.56 -3.07 1.76
N SER A 503 -4.65 -2.87 2.73
CA SER A 503 -4.20 -3.95 3.58
C SER A 503 -5.34 -4.57 4.38
N ASN A 504 -6.44 -3.86 4.50
CA ASN A 504 -7.59 -4.21 5.31
C ASN A 504 -8.86 -4.53 4.48
N ASN A 505 -8.82 -4.45 3.15
CA ASN A 505 -10.00 -4.68 2.32
C ASN A 505 -10.51 -6.12 2.31
N TRP A 506 -9.67 -7.09 2.67
CA TRP A 506 -9.99 -8.51 2.63
C TRP A 506 -10.96 -8.97 3.74
N TYR A 507 -11.19 -8.19 4.79
CA TYR A 507 -12.21 -8.50 5.80
C TYR A 507 -13.51 -7.70 5.66
N LYS A 508 -13.70 -6.97 4.56
CA LYS A 508 -15.02 -6.49 4.20
C LYS A 508 -15.81 -7.69 3.72
N ASP A 509 -16.90 -7.97 4.42
CA ASP A 509 -17.82 -9.03 4.05
C ASP A 509 -18.18 -8.95 2.58
N GLU A 510 -18.00 -10.05 1.85
CA GLU A 510 -18.54 -10.27 0.51
C GLU A 510 -20.10 -10.42 0.54
N THR A 511 -20.72 -10.12 1.68
CA THR A 511 -22.15 -10.12 1.85
C THR A 511 -22.71 -8.74 1.48
N ASN A 512 -22.67 -8.42 0.17
CA ASN A 512 -23.68 -7.60 -0.52
C ASN A 512 -23.39 -7.62 -2.02
#